data_41ce1418e188db9eb4821199893f676d
#
_entry.id   41ce1418e188db9eb4821199893f676d
#
_cell.length_a   1.000
_cell.length_b   1.000
_cell.length_c   1.000
_cell.angle_alpha   90.00
_cell.angle_beta   90.00
_cell.angle_gamma   90.00
#
_symmetry.space_group_name_H-M   'P 1'
#
loop_
_entity.id
_entity.type
_entity.pdbx_description
1 polymer ?
#
loop_
_entity_poly.entity_id
_entity_poly.type
_entity_poly.pdbx_seq_one_letter_code
_entity_poly.pdbx_strand_id
1 'polypeptide(L)'
;MFEISGKYGSAKVYANTVEDSAMAQIVELCNSPLAEGSNIRIMPDVHAGSGCVIGLTMTITDKVCPNLVGVDIGCGVESMYFEPPDGIDFEKLDRVIRENIPSGFAIYDKDTPFSVNLEDELSCGKRINLSRAYKSLGTLGGGNHFIEVNKSTKNENGYWLMVHSGSRNVGLQVETYYQNKARELCANKKGVSKALSYLEGKELDAYMFDMNIMQYYAYINRFRIAFRIMGWMGWSLIKSITTIHNYIDQDNNVLRKGSIAAYKGESLVIPLNMRDGSLICVGKGNEDWNFSAPHGAGRIMSRSEAKSNVSMEDYKEAMKGIYTTCVSESTLDESPMAYKDFSEIESIVGDTVDIVERVVPVYNFKAGN
;
A
#
# COMPACT_ATOMS: atom_id res chain seq x y z
N MET A 1 9.35 20.03 -9.17
CA MET A 1 10.35 19.50 -8.22
C MET A 1 10.93 20.63 -7.40
N PHE A 2 11.05 20.47 -6.07
CA PHE A 2 11.65 21.43 -5.14
C PHE A 2 12.28 20.68 -3.95
N GLU A 3 13.05 21.39 -3.11
CA GLU A 3 13.75 20.83 -1.96
C GLU A 3 13.28 21.49 -0.66
N ILE A 4 13.14 20.70 0.40
CA ILE A 4 12.83 21.15 1.75
C ILE A 4 14.02 20.78 2.63
N SER A 5 14.65 21.77 3.25
CA SER A 5 15.79 21.58 4.12
C SER A 5 15.42 21.76 5.58
N GLY A 6 15.99 20.94 6.45
CA GLY A 6 15.89 21.02 7.92
C GLY A 6 17.26 20.97 8.57
N LYS A 7 17.25 20.81 9.89
CA LYS A 7 18.48 20.79 10.70
C LYS A 7 19.39 19.60 10.41
N TYR A 8 18.81 18.43 10.10
CA TYR A 8 19.53 17.17 9.99
C TYR A 8 19.59 16.60 8.57
N GLY A 9 18.77 17.10 7.67
CA GLY A 9 18.76 16.64 6.29
C GLY A 9 17.83 17.43 5.40
N SER A 10 17.74 17.03 4.13
CA SER A 10 16.82 17.62 3.16
C SER A 10 16.05 16.55 2.42
N ALA A 11 14.86 16.92 1.92
CA ALA A 11 13.98 16.08 1.13
C ALA A 11 13.78 16.68 -0.26
N LYS A 12 14.01 15.91 -1.33
CA LYS A 12 13.58 16.26 -2.68
C LYS A 12 12.11 15.87 -2.87
N VAL A 13 11.29 16.78 -3.35
CA VAL A 13 9.86 16.60 -3.55
C VAL A 13 9.56 16.62 -5.05
N TYR A 14 9.00 15.52 -5.57
CA TYR A 14 8.66 15.34 -6.97
C TYR A 14 7.19 15.70 -7.30
N ALA A 15 6.42 16.11 -6.30
CA ALA A 15 5.04 16.55 -6.49
C ALA A 15 4.99 18.02 -6.99
N ASN A 16 3.98 18.35 -7.80
CA ASN A 16 3.70 19.73 -8.21
C ASN A 16 3.00 20.51 -7.08
N THR A 17 2.13 19.82 -6.33
CA THR A 17 1.36 20.38 -5.22
C THR A 17 1.49 19.50 -4.01
N VAL A 18 1.66 20.11 -2.83
CA VAL A 18 1.72 19.43 -1.52
C VAL A 18 0.85 20.22 -0.57
N GLU A 19 -0.07 19.54 0.12
CA GLU A 19 -0.92 20.17 1.14
C GLU A 19 -0.10 20.62 2.36
N ASP A 20 -0.57 21.65 3.07
CA ASP A 20 0.16 22.24 4.20
C ASP A 20 0.49 21.24 5.30
N SER A 21 -0.43 20.31 5.58
CA SER A 21 -0.24 19.25 6.57
C SER A 21 0.88 18.27 6.19
N ALA A 22 0.97 17.89 4.92
CA ALA A 22 2.06 17.07 4.42
C ALA A 22 3.38 17.84 4.41
N MET A 23 3.36 19.11 4.02
CA MET A 23 4.52 19.99 4.09
C MET A 23 5.10 20.06 5.50
N ALA A 24 4.24 20.27 6.51
CA ALA A 24 4.66 20.30 7.92
C ALA A 24 5.31 18.99 8.37
N GLN A 25 4.77 17.83 7.93
CA GLN A 25 5.35 16.52 8.23
C GLN A 25 6.73 16.30 7.58
N ILE A 26 6.94 16.78 6.34
CA ILE A 26 8.24 16.70 5.68
C ILE A 26 9.27 17.59 6.40
N VAL A 27 8.89 18.81 6.77
CA VAL A 27 9.74 19.72 7.56
C VAL A 27 10.11 19.10 8.91
N GLU A 28 9.15 18.46 9.60
CA GLU A 28 9.40 17.77 10.86
C GLU A 28 10.41 16.63 10.68
N LEU A 29 10.27 15.82 9.62
CA LEU A 29 11.22 14.75 9.31
C LEU A 29 12.62 15.28 9.05
N CYS A 30 12.78 16.34 8.24
CA CYS A 30 14.07 16.95 7.94
C CYS A 30 14.74 17.59 9.18
N ASN A 31 13.95 17.92 10.20
CA ASN A 31 14.44 18.40 11.51
C ASN A 31 14.64 17.28 12.55
N SER A 32 14.38 16.02 12.20
CA SER A 32 14.60 14.86 13.05
C SER A 32 15.99 14.26 12.85
N PRO A 33 16.64 13.73 13.90
CA PRO A 33 17.88 12.95 13.76
C PRO A 33 17.79 11.73 12.81
N LEU A 34 16.59 11.29 12.44
CA LEU A 34 16.36 10.26 11.43
C LEU A 34 16.81 10.68 10.02
N ALA A 35 16.83 11.98 9.74
CA ALA A 35 17.20 12.50 8.42
C ALA A 35 18.72 12.54 8.20
N GLU A 36 19.51 12.38 9.28
CA GLU A 36 20.98 12.49 9.20
C GLU A 36 21.58 11.37 8.34
N GLY A 37 22.26 11.77 7.26
CA GLY A 37 22.86 10.84 6.31
C GLY A 37 21.89 10.11 5.40
N SER A 38 20.59 10.42 5.46
CA SER A 38 19.56 9.78 4.65
C SER A 38 19.24 10.57 3.37
N ASN A 39 19.05 9.85 2.26
CA ASN A 39 18.48 10.41 1.04
C ASN A 39 16.95 10.35 1.13
N ILE A 40 16.29 11.47 1.40
CA ILE A 40 14.83 11.55 1.52
C ILE A 40 14.24 11.99 0.19
N ARG A 41 13.26 11.24 -0.31
CA ARG A 41 12.53 11.51 -1.56
C ARG A 41 11.04 11.41 -1.30
N ILE A 42 10.29 12.35 -1.85
CA ILE A 42 8.84 12.46 -1.69
C ILE A 42 8.20 12.31 -3.07
N MET A 43 7.36 11.28 -3.22
CA MET A 43 6.73 10.88 -4.47
C MET A 43 5.60 11.84 -4.89
N PRO A 44 5.19 11.83 -6.17
CA PRO A 44 4.14 12.70 -6.70
C PRO A 44 2.77 12.55 -6.03
N ASP A 45 2.46 11.36 -5.53
CA ASP A 45 1.22 11.00 -4.85
C ASP A 45 1.18 11.38 -3.36
N VAL A 46 2.13 12.22 -2.91
CA VAL A 46 2.27 12.65 -1.52
C VAL A 46 0.98 13.23 -0.92
N HIS A 47 0.68 12.81 0.29
CA HIS A 47 -0.37 13.38 1.15
C HIS A 47 -0.05 13.12 2.62
N ALA A 48 -0.74 13.81 3.54
CA ALA A 48 -0.51 13.61 4.96
C ALA A 48 -0.87 12.19 5.40
N GLY A 49 -0.04 11.63 6.26
CA GLY A 49 -0.22 10.29 6.82
C GLY A 49 -0.09 10.26 8.33
N SER A 50 -0.37 9.10 8.94
CA SER A 50 -0.12 8.91 10.36
C SER A 50 1.39 8.88 10.63
N GLY A 51 1.87 9.81 11.45
CA GLY A 51 3.27 9.92 11.86
C GLY A 51 4.20 10.59 10.84
N CYS A 52 4.00 10.42 9.55
CA CYS A 52 4.70 11.11 8.47
C CYS A 52 3.92 10.93 7.16
N VAL A 53 4.30 11.69 6.13
CA VAL A 53 3.66 11.64 4.80
C VAL A 53 3.64 10.23 4.21
N ILE A 54 2.63 9.95 3.40
CA ILE A 54 2.56 8.84 2.45
C ILE A 54 3.18 9.33 1.15
N GLY A 55 3.86 8.46 0.40
CA GLY A 55 4.70 8.84 -0.73
C GLY A 55 6.16 9.10 -0.31
N LEU A 56 6.58 8.61 0.87
CA LEU A 56 7.95 8.72 1.35
C LEU A 56 8.81 7.54 0.90
N THR A 57 10.03 7.83 0.47
CA THR A 57 11.13 6.88 0.45
C THR A 57 12.40 7.52 1.00
N MET A 58 13.16 6.78 1.79
CA MET A 58 14.43 7.25 2.34
C MET A 58 15.42 6.11 2.53
N THR A 59 16.71 6.42 2.38
CA THR A 59 17.75 5.46 2.77
C THR A 59 17.86 5.42 4.29
N ILE A 60 18.06 4.21 4.83
CA ILE A 60 18.27 4.00 6.26
C ILE A 60 19.77 4.00 6.59
N THR A 61 20.08 4.52 7.78
CA THR A 61 21.42 4.45 8.36
C THR A 61 21.42 3.49 9.55
N ASP A 62 21.50 4.01 10.75
CA ASP A 62 21.55 3.28 12.03
C ASP A 62 20.26 3.39 12.85
N LYS A 63 19.22 4.05 12.30
CA LYS A 63 17.95 4.34 12.96
C LYS A 63 16.77 4.05 12.08
N VAL A 64 15.70 3.48 12.64
CA VAL A 64 14.43 3.29 11.97
C VAL A 64 13.27 3.69 12.87
N CYS A 65 12.33 4.46 12.32
CA CYS A 65 11.06 4.77 12.96
C CYS A 65 9.98 3.84 12.40
N PRO A 66 9.33 2.98 13.20
CA PRO A 66 8.26 2.08 12.73
C PRO A 66 7.10 2.81 12.05
N ASN A 67 6.71 3.99 12.53
CA ASN A 67 5.71 4.84 11.88
C ASN A 67 6.06 5.24 10.44
N LEU A 68 7.34 5.24 10.05
CA LEU A 68 7.77 5.53 8.67
C LEU A 68 7.61 4.32 7.73
N VAL A 69 7.34 3.14 8.24
CA VAL A 69 6.83 1.98 7.49
C VAL A 69 5.31 2.02 7.48
N GLY A 70 4.72 2.29 8.65
CA GLY A 70 3.28 2.39 8.86
C GLY A 70 2.67 1.10 9.41
N VAL A 71 1.40 1.22 9.79
CA VAL A 71 0.66 0.18 10.53
C VAL A 71 0.31 -1.06 9.69
N ASP A 72 0.24 -0.93 8.38
CA ASP A 72 -0.04 -2.06 7.47
C ASP A 72 1.26 -2.48 6.77
N ILE A 73 2.14 -3.12 7.53
CA ILE A 73 3.44 -3.61 7.06
C ILE A 73 3.23 -4.56 5.88
N GLY A 74 3.97 -4.36 4.79
CA GLY A 74 3.89 -5.20 3.60
C GLY A 74 2.59 -5.05 2.80
N CYS A 75 1.79 -3.99 3.07
CA CYS A 75 0.65 -3.66 2.21
C CYS A 75 1.11 -3.49 0.76
N GLY A 76 0.30 -3.98 -0.18
CA GLY A 76 0.67 -3.99 -1.59
C GLY A 76 -0.40 -4.60 -2.46
N VAL A 77 -0.09 -4.75 -3.74
CA VAL A 77 -0.99 -5.30 -4.76
C VAL A 77 -0.39 -6.58 -5.35
N GLU A 78 -1.17 -7.64 -5.33
CA GLU A 78 -0.94 -8.86 -6.14
C GLU A 78 -1.76 -8.75 -7.40
N SER A 79 -1.12 -8.87 -8.56
CA SER A 79 -1.75 -8.74 -9.88
C SER A 79 -1.51 -10.00 -10.69
N MET A 80 -2.58 -10.72 -11.06
CA MET A 80 -2.55 -11.96 -11.80
C MET A 80 -3.17 -11.79 -13.19
N TYR A 81 -2.40 -12.03 -14.24
CA TYR A 81 -2.87 -11.96 -15.62
C TYR A 81 -3.46 -13.29 -16.07
N PHE A 82 -4.62 -13.23 -16.73
CA PHE A 82 -5.35 -14.39 -17.24
C PHE A 82 -6.15 -14.05 -18.49
N GLU A 83 -6.57 -15.08 -19.22
CA GLU A 83 -7.39 -15.00 -20.43
C GLU A 83 -8.55 -15.98 -20.27
N PRO A 84 -9.75 -15.52 -19.86
CA PRO A 84 -10.90 -16.40 -19.66
C PRO A 84 -11.50 -16.80 -21.03
N PRO A 85 -11.65 -18.10 -21.34
CA PRO A 85 -12.11 -18.55 -22.66
C PRO A 85 -13.55 -18.11 -22.97
N ASP A 86 -14.41 -18.01 -21.98
CA ASP A 86 -15.82 -17.69 -22.10
C ASP A 86 -16.20 -16.30 -21.61
N GLY A 87 -15.20 -15.42 -21.42
CA GLY A 87 -15.39 -14.12 -20.80
C GLY A 87 -15.54 -14.19 -19.27
N ILE A 88 -16.10 -13.14 -18.68
CA ILE A 88 -16.24 -13.02 -17.22
C ILE A 88 -17.73 -12.94 -16.83
N ASP A 89 -18.16 -13.89 -16.01
CA ASP A 89 -19.44 -13.83 -15.31
C ASP A 89 -19.25 -12.99 -14.03
N PHE A 90 -19.59 -11.70 -14.11
CA PHE A 90 -19.43 -10.75 -13.01
C PHE A 90 -20.35 -11.04 -11.80
N GLU A 91 -21.55 -11.59 -12.03
CA GLU A 91 -22.46 -11.95 -10.95
C GLU A 91 -21.90 -13.14 -10.15
N LYS A 92 -21.37 -14.14 -10.85
CA LYS A 92 -20.66 -15.27 -10.20
C LYS A 92 -19.43 -14.75 -9.46
N LEU A 93 -18.63 -13.86 -10.06
CA LEU A 93 -17.43 -13.30 -9.44
C LEU A 93 -17.78 -12.56 -8.13
N ASP A 94 -18.75 -11.63 -8.16
CA ASP A 94 -19.18 -10.89 -6.98
C ASP A 94 -19.69 -11.80 -5.87
N ARG A 95 -20.51 -12.81 -6.25
CA ARG A 95 -21.04 -13.79 -5.30
C ARG A 95 -19.92 -14.61 -4.63
N VAL A 96 -18.98 -15.19 -5.40
CA VAL A 96 -17.90 -16.01 -4.80
C VAL A 96 -16.96 -15.18 -3.93
N ILE A 97 -16.70 -13.92 -4.27
CA ILE A 97 -15.93 -13.02 -3.43
C ILE A 97 -16.67 -12.76 -2.11
N ARG A 98 -17.94 -12.37 -2.15
CA ARG A 98 -18.75 -12.06 -0.97
C ARG A 98 -18.93 -13.23 -0.02
N GLU A 99 -19.12 -14.42 -0.57
CA GLU A 99 -19.35 -15.64 0.23
C GLU A 99 -18.07 -16.18 0.84
N ASN A 100 -16.91 -15.95 0.24
CA ASN A 100 -15.70 -16.69 0.59
C ASN A 100 -14.49 -15.82 1.01
N ILE A 101 -14.52 -14.51 0.77
CA ILE A 101 -13.45 -13.59 1.18
C ILE A 101 -13.98 -12.63 2.24
N PRO A 102 -13.71 -12.89 3.53
CA PRO A 102 -14.08 -11.96 4.59
C PRO A 102 -13.45 -10.58 4.35
N SER A 103 -14.23 -9.52 4.56
CA SER A 103 -13.80 -8.14 4.34
C SER A 103 -14.18 -7.24 5.53
N GLY A 104 -13.65 -6.03 5.60
CA GLY A 104 -13.81 -5.15 6.75
C GLY A 104 -13.21 -5.77 8.01
N PHE A 105 -14.01 -5.88 9.07
CA PHE A 105 -13.62 -6.50 10.34
C PHE A 105 -13.86 -8.02 10.38
N ALA A 106 -14.51 -8.60 9.37
CA ALA A 106 -14.77 -10.03 9.31
C ALA A 106 -13.48 -10.84 9.10
N ILE A 107 -13.44 -12.02 9.70
CA ILE A 107 -12.35 -12.99 9.60
C ILE A 107 -12.95 -14.40 9.47
N TYR A 108 -12.14 -15.39 9.13
CA TYR A 108 -12.60 -16.79 9.14
C TYR A 108 -12.90 -17.29 10.55
N ASP A 109 -13.80 -18.25 10.67
CA ASP A 109 -14.14 -18.89 11.95
C ASP A 109 -12.98 -19.77 12.46
N LYS A 110 -12.24 -20.39 11.54
CA LYS A 110 -11.11 -21.29 11.82
C LYS A 110 -9.79 -20.68 11.39
N ASP A 111 -8.74 -21.10 12.04
CA ASP A 111 -7.39 -20.74 11.68
C ASP A 111 -7.07 -21.21 10.25
N THR A 112 -6.43 -20.33 9.50
CA THR A 112 -5.92 -20.60 8.16
C THR A 112 -4.47 -21.05 8.28
N PRO A 113 -4.06 -22.17 7.65
CA PRO A 113 -2.68 -22.65 7.73
C PRO A 113 -1.68 -21.58 7.28
N PHE A 114 -0.64 -21.38 8.09
CA PHE A 114 0.50 -20.51 7.80
C PHE A 114 1.78 -21.26 8.21
N SER A 115 2.83 -21.16 7.41
CA SER A 115 4.07 -21.92 7.62
C SER A 115 4.92 -21.42 8.78
N VAL A 116 4.61 -20.24 9.31
CA VAL A 116 5.36 -19.61 10.41
C VAL A 116 4.52 -19.65 11.69
N ASN A 117 5.12 -20.10 12.79
CA ASN A 117 4.53 -19.96 14.12
C ASN A 117 4.82 -18.56 14.64
N LEU A 118 3.83 -17.66 14.52
CA LEU A 118 4.00 -16.25 14.84
C LEU A 118 4.32 -15.99 16.33
N GLU A 119 3.87 -16.85 17.24
CA GLU A 119 4.16 -16.68 18.67
C GLU A 119 5.63 -16.93 19.01
N ASP A 120 6.23 -17.92 18.37
CA ASP A 120 7.62 -18.34 18.64
C ASP A 120 8.64 -17.66 17.72
N GLU A 121 8.25 -17.37 16.47
CA GLU A 121 9.17 -16.79 15.48
C GLU A 121 9.30 -15.26 15.59
N LEU A 122 8.20 -14.54 15.89
CA LEU A 122 8.31 -13.09 16.11
C LEU A 122 9.04 -12.80 17.43
N SER A 123 10.01 -11.91 17.39
CA SER A 123 10.70 -11.41 18.59
C SER A 123 9.72 -10.77 19.59
N CYS A 124 8.64 -10.17 19.09
CA CYS A 124 7.56 -9.62 19.92
C CYS A 124 6.36 -10.57 20.10
N GLY A 125 6.36 -11.78 19.54
CA GLY A 125 5.21 -12.67 19.42
C GLY A 125 4.45 -12.91 20.72
N LYS A 126 5.16 -13.18 21.83
CA LYS A 126 4.58 -13.39 23.16
C LYS A 126 4.08 -12.10 23.86
N ARG A 127 4.26 -10.92 23.23
CA ARG A 127 3.95 -9.60 23.80
C ARG A 127 2.83 -8.88 23.06
N ILE A 128 2.31 -9.47 21.97
CA ILE A 128 1.24 -8.92 21.14
C ILE A 128 0.03 -9.87 21.10
N ASN A 129 -1.12 -9.36 20.66
CA ASN A 129 -2.33 -10.18 20.56
C ASN A 129 -2.42 -10.87 19.21
N LEU A 130 -2.16 -12.17 19.17
CA LEU A 130 -2.20 -13.00 17.97
C LEU A 130 -3.55 -13.72 17.75
N SER A 131 -4.56 -13.51 18.60
CA SER A 131 -5.83 -14.26 18.56
C SER A 131 -6.58 -14.21 17.22
N ARG A 132 -6.36 -13.17 16.42
CA ARG A 132 -6.98 -13.01 15.11
C ARG A 132 -6.02 -13.32 13.94
N ALA A 133 -4.73 -13.51 14.20
CA ALA A 133 -3.70 -13.56 13.16
C ALA A 133 -3.99 -14.64 12.10
N TYR A 134 -4.12 -15.90 12.52
CA TYR A 134 -4.36 -17.00 11.59
C TYR A 134 -5.75 -16.98 10.95
N LYS A 135 -6.75 -16.48 11.67
CA LYS A 135 -8.12 -16.28 11.13
C LYS A 135 -8.23 -15.16 10.13
N SER A 136 -7.30 -14.21 10.15
CA SER A 136 -7.27 -13.07 9.22
C SER A 136 -6.53 -13.37 7.91
N LEU A 137 -5.76 -14.47 7.84
CA LEU A 137 -4.96 -14.81 6.66
C LEU A 137 -5.86 -15.27 5.49
N GLY A 138 -5.80 -14.55 4.38
CA GLY A 138 -6.68 -14.73 3.22
C GLY A 138 -7.95 -13.87 3.29
N THR A 139 -7.97 -12.82 4.14
CA THR A 139 -9.07 -11.84 4.22
C THR A 139 -8.65 -10.51 3.60
N LEU A 140 -9.62 -9.80 3.00
CA LEU A 140 -9.34 -8.54 2.32
C LEU A 140 -9.07 -7.40 3.31
N GLY A 141 -9.88 -7.26 4.35
CA GLY A 141 -9.91 -6.09 5.23
C GLY A 141 -10.73 -4.95 4.68
N GLY A 142 -10.53 -3.75 5.22
CA GLY A 142 -11.26 -2.55 4.88
C GLY A 142 -10.35 -1.39 4.44
N GLY A 143 -10.88 -0.19 4.46
CA GLY A 143 -10.15 1.01 4.04
C GLY A 143 -9.96 1.07 2.53
N ASN A 144 -8.73 1.32 2.09
CA ASN A 144 -8.39 1.39 0.66
C ASN A 144 -8.15 0.02 0.00
N HIS A 145 -8.34 -1.10 0.72
CA HIS A 145 -8.19 -2.43 0.15
C HIS A 145 -9.28 -2.74 -0.88
N PHE A 146 -8.92 -3.46 -1.93
CA PHE A 146 -9.82 -3.78 -3.02
C PHE A 146 -9.50 -5.12 -3.70
N ILE A 147 -10.49 -5.66 -4.40
CA ILE A 147 -10.34 -6.70 -5.41
C ILE A 147 -10.89 -6.12 -6.71
N GLU A 148 -10.10 -6.11 -7.76
CA GLU A 148 -10.45 -5.49 -9.02
C GLU A 148 -10.10 -6.40 -10.20
N VAL A 149 -10.93 -6.42 -11.22
CA VAL A 149 -10.57 -7.01 -12.51
C VAL A 149 -10.48 -5.89 -13.53
N ASN A 150 -9.31 -5.80 -14.16
CA ASN A 150 -9.00 -4.82 -15.18
C ASN A 150 -8.85 -5.51 -16.54
N LYS A 151 -9.44 -4.93 -17.58
CA LYS A 151 -9.24 -5.36 -18.96
C LYS A 151 -7.92 -4.81 -19.49
N SER A 152 -7.16 -5.67 -20.18
CA SER A 152 -5.97 -5.26 -20.94
C SER A 152 -6.35 -4.37 -22.11
N THR A 153 -5.58 -3.32 -22.35
CA THR A 153 -5.70 -2.48 -23.55
C THR A 153 -4.84 -2.99 -24.72
N LYS A 154 -3.95 -3.95 -24.44
CA LYS A 154 -3.05 -4.57 -25.43
C LYS A 154 -3.52 -5.93 -25.95
N ASN A 155 -4.40 -6.59 -25.20
CA ASN A 155 -4.94 -7.90 -25.56
C ASN A 155 -6.44 -7.93 -25.24
N GLU A 156 -7.28 -8.05 -26.27
CA GLU A 156 -8.74 -8.03 -26.13
C GLU A 156 -9.27 -9.14 -25.22
N ASN A 157 -8.57 -10.27 -25.12
CA ASN A 157 -8.94 -11.41 -24.27
C ASN A 157 -8.24 -11.40 -22.91
N GLY A 158 -7.33 -10.43 -22.67
CA GLY A 158 -6.50 -10.35 -21.49
C GLY A 158 -7.13 -9.57 -20.36
N TYR A 159 -6.98 -10.07 -19.13
CA TYR A 159 -7.44 -9.42 -17.91
C TYR A 159 -6.42 -9.57 -16.80
N TRP A 160 -6.48 -8.64 -15.85
CA TRP A 160 -5.70 -8.65 -14.63
C TRP A 160 -6.63 -8.69 -13.41
N LEU A 161 -6.51 -9.74 -12.59
CA LEU A 161 -7.07 -9.75 -11.24
C LEU A 161 -6.08 -9.08 -10.30
N MET A 162 -6.50 -8.01 -9.66
CA MET A 162 -5.68 -7.23 -8.72
C MET A 162 -6.28 -7.30 -7.32
N VAL A 163 -5.44 -7.64 -6.34
CA VAL A 163 -5.82 -7.72 -4.93
C VAL A 163 -4.91 -6.82 -4.11
N HIS A 164 -5.46 -5.75 -3.57
CA HIS A 164 -4.80 -4.84 -2.64
C HIS A 164 -5.15 -5.21 -1.20
N SER A 165 -4.18 -5.67 -0.44
CA SER A 165 -4.31 -6.00 0.98
C SER A 165 -2.94 -6.08 1.65
N GLY A 166 -2.90 -6.19 2.97
CA GLY A 166 -1.66 -6.17 3.74
C GLY A 166 -1.61 -7.19 4.87
N SER A 167 -0.85 -6.89 5.90
CA SER A 167 -0.57 -7.79 7.05
C SER A 167 -1.70 -7.86 8.08
N ARG A 168 -2.86 -7.25 7.80
CA ARG A 168 -4.03 -7.30 8.65
C ARG A 168 -3.72 -6.76 10.07
N ASN A 169 -4.55 -7.15 11.06
CA ASN A 169 -4.38 -6.73 12.44
C ASN A 169 -3.03 -7.14 13.05
N VAL A 170 -2.42 -8.24 12.60
CA VAL A 170 -1.13 -8.68 13.17
C VAL A 170 0.00 -7.71 12.83
N GLY A 171 0.05 -7.15 11.62
CA GLY A 171 1.03 -6.11 11.28
C GLY A 171 0.85 -4.84 12.11
N LEU A 172 -0.40 -4.42 12.34
CA LEU A 172 -0.72 -3.31 13.26
C LEU A 172 -0.20 -3.60 14.69
N GLN A 173 -0.36 -4.83 15.20
CA GLN A 173 0.14 -5.20 16.52
C GLN A 173 1.68 -5.10 16.59
N VAL A 174 2.38 -5.59 15.55
CA VAL A 174 3.85 -5.53 15.46
C VAL A 174 4.31 -4.07 15.38
N GLU A 175 3.77 -3.27 14.46
CA GLU A 175 4.14 -1.85 14.35
C GLU A 175 3.91 -1.10 15.67
N THR A 176 2.74 -1.26 16.26
CA THR A 176 2.37 -0.58 17.51
C THR A 176 3.30 -0.96 18.67
N TYR A 177 3.66 -2.23 18.78
CA TYR A 177 4.63 -2.69 19.77
C TYR A 177 5.98 -1.97 19.61
N TYR A 178 6.54 -1.98 18.41
CA TYR A 178 7.84 -1.37 18.15
C TYR A 178 7.82 0.16 18.18
N GLN A 179 6.74 0.80 17.74
CA GLN A 179 6.59 2.26 17.87
C GLN A 179 6.50 2.71 19.33
N ASN A 180 5.81 1.94 20.18
CA ASN A 180 5.78 2.21 21.63
C ASN A 180 7.16 2.01 22.26
N LYS A 181 7.88 0.96 21.88
CA LYS A 181 9.27 0.73 22.30
C LYS A 181 10.19 1.87 21.87
N ALA A 182 10.07 2.36 20.65
CA ALA A 182 10.79 3.52 20.15
C ALA A 182 10.50 4.78 20.98
N ARG A 183 9.23 5.02 21.34
CA ARG A 183 8.83 6.13 22.20
C ARG A 183 9.48 6.08 23.60
N GLU A 184 9.53 4.88 24.19
CA GLU A 184 10.21 4.66 25.48
C GLU A 184 11.70 4.98 25.38
N LEU A 185 12.39 4.47 24.36
CA LEU A 185 13.83 4.69 24.14
C LEU A 185 14.18 6.16 23.81
N CYS A 186 13.25 6.88 23.18
CA CYS A 186 13.43 8.27 22.80
C CYS A 186 12.89 9.27 23.83
N ALA A 187 12.27 8.84 24.94
CA ALA A 187 11.55 9.70 25.88
C ALA A 187 12.37 10.89 26.40
N ASN A 188 13.68 10.73 26.53
CA ASN A 188 14.62 11.77 27.02
C ASN A 188 15.52 12.35 25.91
N LYS A 189 15.32 11.95 24.65
CA LYS A 189 16.10 12.48 23.52
C LYS A 189 15.54 13.83 23.07
N LYS A 190 16.34 14.89 23.16
CA LYS A 190 15.90 16.24 22.73
C LYS A 190 15.72 16.30 21.21
N GLY A 191 14.64 16.95 20.77
CA GLY A 191 14.36 17.16 19.35
C GLY A 191 13.76 15.93 18.63
N VAL A 192 13.35 14.90 19.36
CA VAL A 192 12.65 13.74 18.82
C VAL A 192 11.18 13.81 19.22
N SER A 193 10.31 13.92 18.23
CA SER A 193 8.86 13.87 18.45
C SER A 193 8.39 12.45 18.75
N LYS A 194 7.22 12.30 19.37
CA LYS A 194 6.61 10.99 19.62
C LYS A 194 6.29 10.25 18.31
N ALA A 195 5.97 10.97 17.25
CA ALA A 195 5.65 10.41 15.95
C ALA A 195 6.89 9.85 15.24
N LEU A 196 8.05 10.52 15.40
CA LEU A 196 9.33 10.16 14.79
C LEU A 196 10.31 9.52 15.79
N SER A 197 9.81 8.94 16.88
CA SER A 197 10.62 8.11 17.77
C SER A 197 11.15 6.90 17.02
N TYR A 198 12.40 6.53 17.26
CA TYR A 198 13.11 5.54 16.46
C TYR A 198 13.78 4.44 17.30
N LEU A 199 14.04 3.35 16.65
CA LEU A 199 14.82 2.20 17.13
C LEU A 199 16.25 2.27 16.63
N GLU A 200 17.18 1.74 17.40
CA GLU A 200 18.60 1.58 17.06
C GLU A 200 19.16 0.31 17.71
N GLY A 201 20.27 -0.22 17.19
CA GLY A 201 20.92 -1.41 17.72
C GLY A 201 19.99 -2.64 17.76
N LYS A 202 20.04 -3.40 18.84
CA LYS A 202 19.30 -4.68 18.98
C LYS A 202 17.79 -4.57 18.79
N GLU A 203 17.18 -3.45 19.18
CA GLU A 203 15.73 -3.26 19.00
C GLU A 203 15.40 -2.97 17.53
N LEU A 204 16.31 -2.32 16.80
CA LEU A 204 16.22 -2.19 15.35
C LEU A 204 16.33 -3.55 14.67
N ASP A 205 17.32 -4.37 15.03
CA ASP A 205 17.52 -5.71 14.44
C ASP A 205 16.28 -6.58 14.65
N ALA A 206 15.70 -6.56 15.87
CA ALA A 206 14.48 -7.30 16.18
C ALA A 206 13.29 -6.81 15.34
N TYR A 207 13.13 -5.49 15.18
CA TYR A 207 12.07 -4.93 14.34
C TYR A 207 12.22 -5.33 12.86
N MET A 208 13.45 -5.25 12.32
CA MET A 208 13.72 -5.63 10.94
C MET A 208 13.39 -7.10 10.66
N PHE A 209 13.71 -7.99 11.61
CA PHE A 209 13.36 -9.39 11.52
C PHE A 209 11.83 -9.62 11.54
N ASP A 210 11.13 -9.04 12.52
CA ASP A 210 9.68 -9.18 12.66
C ASP A 210 8.93 -8.56 11.47
N MET A 211 9.41 -7.42 10.97
CA MET A 211 8.85 -6.77 9.78
C MET A 211 8.93 -7.68 8.54
N ASN A 212 10.03 -8.42 8.34
CA ASN A 212 10.15 -9.38 7.24
C ASN A 212 9.12 -10.50 7.33
N ILE A 213 8.87 -11.02 8.55
CA ILE A 213 7.80 -12.01 8.77
C ILE A 213 6.44 -11.40 8.39
N MET A 214 6.19 -10.14 8.74
CA MET A 214 4.94 -9.45 8.38
C MET A 214 4.82 -9.18 6.88
N GLN A 215 5.90 -8.86 6.18
CA GLN A 215 5.90 -8.78 4.70
C GLN A 215 5.53 -10.13 4.08
N TYR A 216 6.12 -11.22 4.55
CA TYR A 216 5.77 -12.56 4.09
C TYR A 216 4.32 -12.92 4.39
N TYR A 217 3.82 -12.60 5.59
CA TYR A 217 2.41 -12.79 5.93
C TYR A 217 1.49 -12.01 4.97
N ALA A 218 1.80 -10.74 4.68
CA ALA A 218 1.02 -9.89 3.78
C ALA A 218 1.04 -10.42 2.33
N TYR A 219 2.19 -10.91 1.86
CA TYR A 219 2.32 -11.57 0.55
C TYR A 219 1.41 -12.79 0.46
N ILE A 220 1.48 -13.71 1.45
CA ILE A 220 0.65 -14.91 1.48
C ILE A 220 -0.84 -14.54 1.60
N ASN A 221 -1.17 -13.48 2.33
CA ASN A 221 -2.55 -12.98 2.42
C ASN A 221 -3.10 -12.61 1.03
N ARG A 222 -2.41 -11.75 0.28
CA ARG A 222 -2.83 -11.33 -1.08
C ARG A 222 -2.86 -12.48 -2.07
N PHE A 223 -1.77 -13.24 -2.12
CA PHE A 223 -1.66 -14.39 -3.02
C PHE A 223 -2.81 -15.39 -2.82
N ARG A 224 -3.14 -15.68 -1.55
CA ARG A 224 -4.22 -16.62 -1.22
C ARG A 224 -5.59 -16.12 -1.67
N ILE A 225 -5.88 -14.82 -1.51
CA ILE A 225 -7.12 -14.22 -2.01
C ILE A 225 -7.18 -14.36 -3.54
N ALA A 226 -6.16 -13.89 -4.24
CA ALA A 226 -6.12 -13.92 -5.70
C ALA A 226 -6.20 -15.36 -6.25
N PHE A 227 -5.39 -16.27 -5.72
CA PHE A 227 -5.35 -17.67 -6.16
C PHE A 227 -6.69 -18.41 -5.96
N ARG A 228 -7.37 -18.15 -4.84
CA ARG A 228 -8.70 -18.71 -4.59
C ARG A 228 -9.74 -18.21 -5.59
N ILE A 229 -9.76 -16.89 -5.85
CA ILE A 229 -10.67 -16.31 -6.84
C ILE A 229 -10.43 -16.94 -8.22
N MET A 230 -9.17 -17.01 -8.66
CA MET A 230 -8.78 -17.68 -9.92
C MET A 230 -9.33 -19.11 -9.99
N GLY A 231 -9.16 -19.89 -8.92
CA GLY A 231 -9.64 -21.26 -8.83
C GLY A 231 -11.17 -21.38 -8.90
N TRP A 232 -11.92 -20.56 -8.17
CA TRP A 232 -13.40 -20.59 -8.17
C TRP A 232 -14.00 -20.15 -9.51
N MET A 233 -13.30 -19.25 -10.20
CA MET A 233 -13.72 -18.80 -11.53
C MET A 233 -13.24 -19.72 -12.66
N GLY A 234 -12.33 -20.67 -12.37
CA GLY A 234 -11.74 -21.55 -13.38
C GLY A 234 -10.74 -20.85 -14.30
N TRP A 235 -10.12 -19.76 -13.81
CA TRP A 235 -9.13 -19.00 -14.57
C TRP A 235 -7.72 -19.56 -14.39
N SER A 236 -6.96 -19.64 -15.48
CA SER A 236 -5.56 -20.08 -15.45
C SER A 236 -4.62 -18.89 -15.34
N LEU A 237 -3.71 -18.92 -14.36
CA LEU A 237 -2.67 -17.92 -14.20
C LEU A 237 -1.64 -18.02 -15.35
N ILE A 238 -1.39 -16.90 -16.03
CA ILE A 238 -0.37 -16.80 -17.09
C ILE A 238 0.89 -16.12 -16.55
N LYS A 239 0.74 -15.00 -15.86
CA LYS A 239 1.85 -14.27 -15.19
C LYS A 239 1.33 -13.47 -14.01
N SER A 240 2.22 -13.11 -13.08
CA SER A 240 1.88 -12.25 -11.94
C SER A 240 2.92 -11.15 -11.72
N ILE A 241 2.47 -10.07 -11.08
CA ILE A 241 3.30 -8.95 -10.62
C ILE A 241 2.87 -8.66 -9.18
N THR A 242 3.84 -8.61 -8.27
CA THR A 242 3.61 -8.23 -6.86
C THR A 242 4.31 -6.91 -6.58
N THR A 243 3.60 -5.92 -6.03
CA THR A 243 4.18 -4.65 -5.56
C THR A 243 3.87 -4.44 -4.09
N ILE A 244 4.85 -3.91 -3.35
CA ILE A 244 4.74 -3.62 -1.91
C ILE A 244 5.05 -2.14 -1.70
N HIS A 245 4.31 -1.45 -0.80
CA HIS A 245 4.46 -0.02 -0.61
C HIS A 245 4.64 0.46 0.85
N ASN A 246 4.67 -0.45 1.82
CA ASN A 246 4.94 -0.16 3.24
C ASN A 246 5.94 -1.18 3.78
N TYR A 247 7.24 -0.91 3.60
CA TYR A 247 8.27 -1.85 3.99
C TYR A 247 9.67 -1.23 4.00
N ILE A 248 10.64 -1.98 4.46
CA ILE A 248 12.06 -1.69 4.31
C ILE A 248 12.67 -2.77 3.42
N ASP A 249 13.24 -2.33 2.32
CA ASP A 249 14.09 -3.13 1.46
C ASP A 249 15.46 -3.26 2.14
N GLN A 250 15.70 -4.40 2.77
CA GLN A 250 16.92 -4.61 3.58
C GLN A 250 18.15 -4.82 2.72
N ASP A 251 18.01 -5.33 1.50
CA ASP A 251 19.14 -5.56 0.59
C ASP A 251 19.72 -4.22 0.10
N ASN A 252 18.87 -3.20 -0.05
CA ASN A 252 19.25 -1.88 -0.55
C ASN A 252 19.18 -0.78 0.51
N ASN A 253 18.79 -1.11 1.74
CA ASN A 253 18.61 -0.17 2.84
C ASN A 253 17.67 1.00 2.52
N VAL A 254 16.55 0.74 1.84
CA VAL A 254 15.55 1.73 1.46
C VAL A 254 14.23 1.48 2.18
N LEU A 255 13.80 2.47 2.97
CA LEU A 255 12.47 2.50 3.58
C LEU A 255 11.46 3.12 2.60
N ARG A 256 10.29 2.49 2.50
CA ARG A 256 9.16 2.96 1.67
C ARG A 256 7.87 3.01 2.47
N LYS A 257 7.19 4.17 2.45
CA LYS A 257 5.86 4.38 3.01
C LYS A 257 4.95 4.98 1.96
N GLY A 258 4.04 4.18 1.39
CA GLY A 258 3.25 4.60 0.25
C GLY A 258 4.11 4.92 -0.97
N SER A 259 5.15 4.14 -1.19
CA SER A 259 5.97 4.14 -2.40
C SER A 259 6.43 2.72 -2.71
N ILE A 260 6.68 2.42 -3.98
CA ILE A 260 7.01 1.09 -4.46
C ILE A 260 8.42 1.04 -5.04
N ALA A 261 9.02 -0.15 -5.10
CA ALA A 261 10.28 -0.34 -5.81
C ALA A 261 10.10 -0.14 -7.32
N ALA A 262 11.13 0.41 -7.97
CA ALA A 262 11.19 0.62 -9.41
C ALA A 262 12.64 0.37 -9.90
N TYR A 263 13.21 -0.75 -9.50
CA TYR A 263 14.54 -1.16 -9.97
C TYR A 263 14.54 -1.41 -11.47
N LYS A 264 15.69 -1.29 -12.09
CA LYS A 264 15.83 -1.43 -13.56
C LYS A 264 15.32 -2.78 -14.04
N GLY A 265 14.31 -2.77 -14.90
CA GLY A 265 13.69 -3.97 -15.47
C GLY A 265 12.66 -4.66 -14.58
N GLU A 266 12.42 -4.17 -13.37
CA GLU A 266 11.39 -4.69 -12.46
C GLU A 266 9.99 -4.32 -12.96
N SER A 267 9.10 -5.31 -13.06
CA SER A 267 7.68 -5.06 -13.37
C SER A 267 6.94 -4.61 -12.10
N LEU A 268 6.12 -3.58 -12.21
CA LEU A 268 5.39 -3.01 -11.11
C LEU A 268 4.00 -2.50 -11.54
N VAL A 269 3.11 -2.30 -10.58
CA VAL A 269 1.75 -1.81 -10.81
C VAL A 269 1.51 -0.56 -9.97
N ILE A 270 0.98 0.49 -10.60
CA ILE A 270 0.53 1.72 -9.94
C ILE A 270 -0.99 1.80 -10.08
N PRO A 271 -1.78 1.41 -9.06
CA PRO A 271 -3.22 1.57 -9.08
C PRO A 271 -3.60 3.05 -8.98
N LEU A 272 -4.60 3.47 -9.72
CA LEU A 272 -5.07 4.85 -9.74
C LEU A 272 -6.30 5.03 -8.83
N ASN A 273 -7.46 4.63 -9.31
CA ASN A 273 -8.71 4.63 -8.55
C ASN A 273 -9.71 3.66 -9.18
N MET A 274 -10.89 3.50 -8.58
CA MET A 274 -11.92 2.54 -8.99
C MET A 274 -12.42 2.71 -10.43
N ARG A 275 -12.24 3.90 -11.06
CA ARG A 275 -12.68 4.23 -12.42
C ARG A 275 -11.52 4.19 -13.43
N ASP A 276 -10.37 4.71 -13.03
CA ASP A 276 -9.27 4.96 -13.95
C ASP A 276 -8.32 3.76 -14.10
N GLY A 277 -8.43 2.76 -13.21
CA GLY A 277 -7.70 1.49 -13.27
C GLY A 277 -6.29 1.59 -12.76
N SER A 278 -5.34 0.98 -13.49
CA SER A 278 -3.96 0.87 -13.04
C SER A 278 -2.97 0.99 -14.21
N LEU A 279 -1.75 1.38 -13.89
CA LEU A 279 -0.62 1.38 -14.82
C LEU A 279 0.24 0.14 -14.57
N ILE A 280 0.49 -0.63 -15.64
CA ILE A 280 1.52 -1.68 -15.65
C ILE A 280 2.80 -1.02 -16.14
N CYS A 281 3.86 -1.08 -15.36
CA CYS A 281 5.09 -0.36 -15.63
C CYS A 281 6.31 -1.26 -15.51
N VAL A 282 7.45 -0.76 -16.01
CA VAL A 282 8.79 -1.31 -15.80
C VAL A 282 9.67 -0.23 -15.21
N GLY A 283 10.36 -0.54 -14.13
CA GLY A 283 11.26 0.37 -13.43
C GLY A 283 12.50 0.71 -14.25
N LYS A 284 12.92 1.96 -14.17
CA LYS A 284 14.14 2.49 -14.82
C LYS A 284 15.38 2.39 -13.92
N GLY A 285 15.21 2.17 -12.62
CA GLY A 285 16.29 2.13 -11.65
C GLY A 285 16.90 3.52 -11.41
N ASN A 286 16.07 4.55 -11.28
CA ASN A 286 16.53 5.92 -11.07
C ASN A 286 16.99 6.13 -9.62
N GLU A 287 18.30 6.32 -9.42
CA GLU A 287 18.93 6.53 -8.11
C GLU A 287 18.43 7.83 -7.43
N ASP A 288 18.14 8.88 -8.22
CA ASP A 288 17.66 10.14 -7.66
C ASP A 288 16.25 10.00 -7.06
N TRP A 289 15.53 8.94 -7.40
CA TRP A 289 14.25 8.56 -6.81
C TRP A 289 14.35 7.44 -5.76
N ASN A 290 15.55 7.14 -5.25
CA ASN A 290 15.83 5.97 -4.41
C ASN A 290 15.28 4.67 -5.03
N PHE A 291 15.42 4.52 -6.37
CA PHE A 291 14.89 3.35 -7.12
C PHE A 291 13.41 3.10 -6.82
N SER A 292 12.60 4.15 -6.74
CA SER A 292 11.21 4.08 -6.28
C SER A 292 10.26 4.80 -7.21
N ALA A 293 8.96 4.45 -7.12
CA ALA A 293 7.85 5.08 -7.82
C ALA A 293 6.68 5.34 -6.86
N PRO A 294 5.70 6.19 -7.21
CA PRO A 294 4.48 6.36 -6.43
C PRO A 294 3.70 5.04 -6.38
N HIS A 295 3.00 4.81 -5.27
CA HIS A 295 2.20 3.59 -5.08
C HIS A 295 0.77 3.72 -5.61
N GLY A 296 0.35 4.90 -6.05
CA GLY A 296 -1.00 5.18 -6.53
C GLY A 296 -1.15 6.59 -7.08
N ALA A 297 -2.38 7.03 -7.26
CA ALA A 297 -2.67 8.39 -7.75
C ALA A 297 -2.46 9.48 -6.68
N GLY A 298 -2.50 9.13 -5.40
CA GLY A 298 -2.57 10.09 -4.30
C GLY A 298 -3.96 10.70 -4.14
N ARG A 299 -4.24 11.21 -2.95
CA ARG A 299 -5.54 11.80 -2.63
C ARG A 299 -5.49 13.32 -2.71
N ILE A 300 -6.61 13.93 -3.14
CA ILE A 300 -6.84 15.38 -3.07
C ILE A 300 -7.81 15.75 -1.93
N MET A 301 -8.48 14.77 -1.34
CA MET A 301 -9.40 14.95 -0.22
C MET A 301 -9.08 13.92 0.86
N SER A 302 -9.14 14.33 2.12
CA SER A 302 -9.19 13.39 3.24
C SER A 302 -10.45 12.52 3.17
N ARG A 303 -10.48 11.40 3.92
CA ARG A 303 -11.66 10.52 3.93
C ARG A 303 -12.92 11.24 4.40
N SER A 304 -12.80 12.12 5.40
CA SER A 304 -13.91 12.91 5.93
C SER A 304 -14.40 13.96 4.93
N GLU A 305 -13.49 14.65 4.26
CA GLU A 305 -13.83 15.62 3.22
C GLU A 305 -14.53 14.97 2.03
N ALA A 306 -14.05 13.81 1.57
CA ALA A 306 -14.71 13.08 0.50
C ALA A 306 -16.15 12.67 0.87
N LYS A 307 -16.36 12.16 2.09
CA LYS A 307 -17.73 11.85 2.60
C LYS A 307 -18.64 13.07 2.69
N SER A 308 -18.09 14.27 2.89
CA SER A 308 -18.87 15.51 3.01
C SER A 308 -19.11 16.20 1.66
N ASN A 309 -18.21 16.07 0.71
CA ASN A 309 -18.18 16.87 -0.52
C ASN A 309 -18.62 16.10 -1.77
N VAL A 310 -18.54 14.77 -1.75
CA VAL A 310 -18.93 13.94 -2.91
C VAL A 310 -20.37 13.48 -2.75
N SER A 311 -21.19 13.71 -3.79
CA SER A 311 -22.56 13.20 -3.82
C SER A 311 -22.61 11.73 -4.24
N MET A 312 -23.62 11.00 -3.75
CA MET A 312 -23.86 9.61 -4.20
C MET A 312 -24.27 9.54 -5.68
N GLU A 313 -24.83 10.62 -6.23
CA GLU A 313 -25.21 10.71 -7.65
C GLU A 313 -23.95 10.77 -8.52
N ASP A 314 -23.02 11.67 -8.21
CA ASP A 314 -21.73 11.79 -8.90
C ASP A 314 -20.92 10.51 -8.79
N TYR A 315 -20.92 9.86 -7.61
CA TYR A 315 -20.21 8.59 -7.44
C TYR A 315 -20.80 7.49 -8.32
N LYS A 316 -22.12 7.34 -8.37
CA LYS A 316 -22.78 6.36 -9.27
C LYS A 316 -22.51 6.66 -10.74
N GLU A 317 -22.53 7.95 -11.12
CA GLU A 317 -22.22 8.36 -12.50
C GLU A 317 -20.79 8.02 -12.87
N ALA A 318 -19.82 8.32 -11.98
CA ALA A 318 -18.40 8.03 -12.21
C ALA A 318 -18.10 6.54 -12.37
N MET A 319 -18.94 5.65 -11.78
CA MET A 319 -18.76 4.20 -11.85
C MET A 319 -19.56 3.52 -12.97
N LYS A 320 -20.24 4.29 -13.83
CA LYS A 320 -20.96 3.71 -14.97
C LYS A 320 -20.04 2.90 -15.89
N GLY A 321 -20.48 1.72 -16.28
CA GLY A 321 -19.74 0.80 -17.16
C GLY A 321 -18.79 -0.15 -16.41
N ILE A 322 -18.65 0.01 -15.09
CA ILE A 322 -17.88 -0.90 -14.24
C ILE A 322 -18.86 -1.70 -13.37
N TYR A 323 -18.77 -3.03 -13.41
CA TYR A 323 -19.60 -3.86 -12.54
C TYR A 323 -19.11 -3.74 -11.09
N THR A 324 -19.96 -3.23 -10.23
CA THR A 324 -19.68 -3.12 -8.80
C THR A 324 -20.97 -3.09 -7.99
N THR A 325 -20.97 -3.77 -6.86
CA THR A 325 -22.05 -3.75 -5.85
C THR A 325 -21.64 -2.97 -4.60
N CYS A 326 -20.51 -2.22 -4.67
CA CYS A 326 -19.91 -1.54 -3.53
C CYS A 326 -20.10 -0.02 -3.52
N VAL A 327 -20.81 0.55 -4.51
CA VAL A 327 -21.11 1.99 -4.55
C VAL A 327 -22.17 2.34 -3.52
N SER A 328 -21.75 2.86 -2.37
CA SER A 328 -22.59 3.16 -1.22
C SER A 328 -22.00 4.30 -0.38
N GLU A 329 -22.76 4.82 0.57
CA GLU A 329 -22.29 5.84 1.53
C GLU A 329 -21.05 5.36 2.33
N SER A 330 -20.97 4.08 2.63
CA SER A 330 -19.83 3.50 3.37
C SER A 330 -18.52 3.48 2.58
N THR A 331 -18.57 3.57 1.25
CA THR A 331 -17.41 3.60 0.35
C THR A 331 -17.21 4.94 -0.35
N LEU A 332 -17.98 5.96 0.01
CA LEU A 332 -17.95 7.30 -0.62
C LEU A 332 -16.56 7.96 -0.52
N ASP A 333 -15.85 7.71 0.58
CA ASP A 333 -14.48 8.18 0.80
C ASP A 333 -13.44 7.58 -0.17
N GLU A 334 -13.79 6.53 -0.90
CA GLU A 334 -12.94 5.87 -1.91
C GLU A 334 -13.41 6.16 -3.35
N SER A 335 -14.38 7.09 -3.51
CA SER A 335 -14.86 7.50 -4.84
C SER A 335 -13.71 8.05 -5.71
N PRO A 336 -13.79 7.91 -7.05
CA PRO A 336 -12.74 8.42 -7.95
C PRO A 336 -12.41 9.91 -7.75
N MET A 337 -13.39 10.72 -7.35
CA MET A 337 -13.24 12.16 -7.12
C MET A 337 -12.36 12.53 -5.92
N ALA A 338 -12.06 11.56 -5.03
CA ALA A 338 -11.18 11.78 -3.90
C ALA A 338 -9.68 11.71 -4.27
N TYR A 339 -9.36 11.34 -5.50
CA TYR A 339 -8.00 11.09 -5.99
C TYR A 339 -7.54 12.13 -7.01
N LYS A 340 -6.23 12.32 -7.14
CA LYS A 340 -5.62 13.14 -8.19
C LYS A 340 -5.96 12.58 -9.57
N ASP A 341 -6.02 13.47 -10.56
CA ASP A 341 -6.17 13.04 -11.96
C ASP A 341 -4.93 12.22 -12.38
N PHE A 342 -5.18 11.10 -13.06
CA PHE A 342 -4.09 10.20 -13.44
C PHE A 342 -3.06 10.86 -14.37
N SER A 343 -3.46 11.85 -15.19
CA SER A 343 -2.55 12.58 -16.09
C SER A 343 -1.47 13.35 -15.32
N GLU A 344 -1.75 13.79 -14.09
CA GLU A 344 -0.74 14.40 -13.22
C GLU A 344 0.35 13.37 -12.88
N ILE A 345 -0.06 12.16 -12.47
CA ILE A 345 0.88 11.08 -12.14
C ILE A 345 1.65 10.63 -13.39
N GLU A 346 0.96 10.38 -14.49
CA GLU A 346 1.56 9.95 -15.77
C GLU A 346 2.62 10.92 -16.27
N SER A 347 2.39 12.23 -16.12
CA SER A 347 3.33 13.28 -16.55
C SER A 347 4.64 13.30 -15.76
N ILE A 348 4.66 12.78 -14.53
CA ILE A 348 5.80 12.86 -13.61
C ILE A 348 6.54 11.53 -13.50
N VAL A 349 5.84 10.40 -13.55
CA VAL A 349 6.46 9.09 -13.31
C VAL A 349 7.41 8.64 -14.40
N GLY A 350 7.39 9.29 -15.56
CA GLY A 350 8.27 8.98 -16.69
C GLY A 350 9.78 9.03 -16.38
N ASP A 351 10.18 9.70 -15.30
CA ASP A 351 11.57 9.72 -14.85
C ASP A 351 12.00 8.42 -14.18
N THR A 352 11.07 7.68 -13.60
CA THR A 352 11.38 6.49 -12.78
C THR A 352 10.81 5.18 -13.35
N VAL A 353 9.79 5.23 -14.20
CA VAL A 353 9.21 4.06 -14.85
C VAL A 353 8.93 4.28 -16.33
N ASP A 354 8.90 3.19 -17.10
CA ASP A 354 8.29 3.12 -18.41
C ASP A 354 6.87 2.53 -18.26
N ILE A 355 5.84 3.26 -18.68
CA ILE A 355 4.47 2.79 -18.69
C ILE A 355 4.32 1.81 -19.85
N VAL A 356 4.10 0.55 -19.54
CA VAL A 356 3.92 -0.51 -20.53
C VAL A 356 2.47 -0.53 -20.99
N GLU A 357 1.53 -0.38 -20.07
CA GLU A 357 0.11 -0.51 -20.37
C GLU A 357 -0.73 0.20 -19.30
N ARG A 358 -1.82 0.85 -19.72
CA ARG A 358 -2.92 1.22 -18.82
C ARG A 358 -4.00 0.18 -18.93
N VAL A 359 -4.44 -0.38 -17.81
CA VAL A 359 -5.53 -1.34 -17.73
C VAL A 359 -6.78 -0.70 -17.16
N VAL A 360 -7.96 -1.10 -17.65
CA VAL A 360 -9.24 -0.44 -17.39
C VAL A 360 -10.13 -1.33 -16.54
N PRO A 361 -10.69 -0.82 -15.42
CA PRO A 361 -11.56 -1.63 -14.57
C PRO A 361 -12.82 -2.08 -15.28
N VAL A 362 -13.17 -3.35 -15.12
CA VAL A 362 -14.44 -3.93 -15.57
C VAL A 362 -15.24 -4.46 -14.37
N TYR A 363 -14.56 -4.73 -13.26
CA TYR A 363 -15.15 -5.15 -11.99
C TYR A 363 -14.38 -4.53 -10.82
N ASN A 364 -15.11 -4.08 -9.78
CA ASN A 364 -14.49 -3.59 -8.56
C ASN A 364 -15.27 -4.02 -7.30
N PHE A 365 -14.55 -4.50 -6.29
CA PHE A 365 -15.07 -4.82 -4.97
C PHE A 365 -14.26 -4.11 -3.88
N LYS A 366 -14.97 -3.38 -3.01
CA LYS A 366 -14.43 -2.76 -1.80
C LYS A 366 -15.28 -3.11 -0.59
N ALA A 367 -14.63 -3.30 0.54
CA ALA A 367 -15.36 -3.37 1.81
C ALA A 367 -15.79 -1.96 2.22
N GLY A 368 -17.06 -1.81 2.59
CA GLY A 368 -17.50 -0.63 3.34
C GLY A 368 -16.82 -0.60 4.72
N ASN A 369 -16.53 0.59 5.21
CA ASN A 369 -16.01 0.82 6.57
C ASN A 369 -17.14 0.86 7.60
#